data_b3934180388f2c5479510a830f4e1972
#
_entry.id   b3934180388f2c5479510a830f4e1972
#
_cell.length_a   1.000
_cell.length_b   1.000
_cell.length_c   1.000
_cell.angle_alpha   90.00
_cell.angle_beta   90.00
_cell.angle_gamma   90.00
#
_symmetry.space_group_name_H-M   'P 1'
#
loop_
_entity.id
_entity.type
_entity.pdbx_description
1 polymer ?
#
loop_
_entity_poly.entity_id
_entity_poly.type
_entity_poly.pdbx_seq_one_letter_code
_entity_poly.pdbx_strand_id
1 'polypeptide(L)'
;LILKLRVKGEMEIILTGYEKKDTQYIRKVLHRAKVSAAEPQEISLEYPENNLMLAGFEIHTHGICVVYGGEYDTEIDEEQVRHVSLHLCTTTFKKEDYILPNIQLLKDTVLAGNDSLAKNLWIHVVDNGRTLPVEELETEHVMVHPNLNVGGAGGFTRGMLEAMDHK
;
A
#
# COMPACT_ATOMS: atom_id res chain seq x y z
N LEU A 1 -3.99 12.54 -12.08
CA LEU A 1 -4.73 11.42 -11.50
C LEU A 1 -5.80 10.97 -12.48
N ILE A 2 -5.86 9.69 -12.77
CA ILE A 2 -6.79 9.07 -13.72
C ILE A 2 -7.62 8.04 -12.97
N LEU A 3 -8.95 8.10 -13.10
CA LEU A 3 -9.84 7.05 -12.64
C LEU A 3 -10.09 6.08 -13.80
N LYS A 4 -9.71 4.82 -13.65
CA LYS A 4 -10.02 3.75 -14.58
C LYS A 4 -11.10 2.86 -13.99
N LEU A 5 -12.15 2.58 -14.75
CA LEU A 5 -13.25 1.72 -14.33
C LEU A 5 -13.61 0.76 -15.45
N ARG A 6 -13.93 -0.49 -15.09
CA ARG A 6 -14.52 -1.46 -16.00
C ARG A 6 -16.00 -1.62 -15.68
N VAL A 7 -16.87 -1.18 -16.58
CA VAL A 7 -18.32 -1.01 -16.35
C VAL A 7 -19.17 -1.57 -17.48
N LYS A 8 -20.43 -1.85 -17.17
CA LYS A 8 -21.50 -2.19 -18.13
C LYS A 8 -22.81 -1.53 -17.70
N GLY A 9 -23.59 -1.04 -18.65
CA GLY A 9 -24.87 -0.38 -18.43
C GLY A 9 -24.83 1.11 -18.74
N GLU A 10 -25.94 1.79 -18.42
CA GLU A 10 -26.08 3.23 -18.56
C GLU A 10 -25.90 3.93 -17.22
N MET A 11 -24.93 4.83 -17.14
CA MET A 11 -24.61 5.53 -15.89
C MET A 11 -24.00 6.91 -16.15
N GLU A 12 -24.10 7.79 -15.17
CA GLU A 12 -23.31 9.00 -15.08
C GLU A 12 -22.24 8.84 -13.99
N ILE A 13 -20.99 9.09 -14.34
CA ILE A 13 -19.87 9.11 -13.43
C ILE A 13 -19.50 10.55 -13.16
N ILE A 14 -19.43 10.92 -11.88
CA ILE A 14 -19.18 12.28 -11.43
C ILE A 14 -17.86 12.28 -10.66
N LEU A 15 -16.83 12.91 -11.21
CA LEU A 15 -15.60 13.17 -10.45
C LEU A 15 -15.84 14.29 -9.46
N THR A 16 -15.47 14.04 -8.22
CA THR A 16 -15.67 14.99 -7.12
C THR A 16 -14.36 15.30 -6.42
N GLY A 17 -14.30 16.45 -5.82
CA GLY A 17 -13.22 16.85 -4.95
C GLY A 17 -13.74 17.53 -3.70
N TYR A 18 -12.93 17.57 -2.65
CA TYR A 18 -13.31 18.17 -1.36
C TYR A 18 -12.28 19.21 -0.95
N GLU A 19 -12.76 20.41 -0.72
CA GLU A 19 -11.99 21.52 -0.16
C GLU A 19 -12.26 21.62 1.33
N LYS A 20 -11.21 21.77 2.12
CA LYS A 20 -11.36 22.07 3.55
C LYS A 20 -11.49 23.59 3.73
N LYS A 21 -12.59 24.02 4.30
CA LYS A 21 -12.80 25.40 4.70
C LYS A 21 -13.14 25.41 6.20
N ASP A 22 -12.22 25.94 7.00
CA ASP A 22 -12.28 25.89 8.46
C ASP A 22 -12.44 24.43 8.97
N THR A 23 -13.59 24.10 9.57
CA THR A 23 -13.92 22.77 10.08
C THR A 23 -14.80 21.96 9.13
N GLN A 24 -15.17 22.51 7.98
CA GLN A 24 -16.10 21.87 7.04
C GLN A 24 -15.38 21.40 5.77
N TYR A 25 -15.86 20.31 5.21
CA TYR A 25 -15.45 19.82 3.89
C TYR A 25 -16.54 20.17 2.88
N ILE A 26 -16.17 20.97 1.88
CA ILE A 26 -17.07 21.39 0.81
C ILE A 26 -16.82 20.52 -0.40
N ARG A 27 -17.85 19.77 -0.81
CA ARG A 27 -17.83 18.96 -2.02
C ARG A 27 -17.91 19.84 -3.27
N LYS A 28 -17.06 19.56 -4.25
CA LYS A 28 -17.08 20.18 -5.58
C LYS A 28 -17.24 19.11 -6.65
N VAL A 29 -18.04 19.38 -7.67
CA VAL A 29 -18.09 18.55 -8.88
C VAL A 29 -17.00 19.05 -9.82
N LEU A 30 -16.13 18.13 -10.25
CA LEU A 30 -14.98 18.43 -11.10
C LEU A 30 -15.28 18.10 -12.57
N HIS A 31 -15.94 16.95 -12.79
CA HIS A 31 -16.29 16.49 -14.12
C HIS A 31 -17.50 15.56 -14.07
N ARG A 32 -18.24 15.46 -15.18
CA ARG A 32 -19.36 14.53 -15.38
C ARG A 32 -19.17 13.80 -16.70
N ALA A 33 -19.25 12.47 -16.66
CA ALA A 33 -19.16 11.63 -17.83
C ALA A 33 -20.39 10.71 -17.92
N LYS A 34 -21.10 10.72 -19.04
CA LYS A 34 -22.16 9.76 -19.34
C LYS A 34 -21.55 8.56 -20.05
N VAL A 35 -21.86 7.38 -19.55
CA VAL A 35 -21.38 6.11 -20.08
C VAL A 35 -22.59 5.27 -20.47
N SER A 36 -22.56 4.71 -21.68
CA SER A 36 -23.54 3.74 -22.19
C SER A 36 -22.77 2.58 -22.79
N ALA A 37 -22.64 1.49 -22.03
CA ALA A 37 -21.85 0.31 -22.38
C ALA A 37 -22.74 -0.93 -22.43
N ALA A 38 -23.06 -1.43 -23.61
CA ALA A 38 -23.83 -2.65 -23.79
C ALA A 38 -23.07 -3.91 -23.34
N GLU A 39 -21.74 -3.89 -23.43
CA GLU A 39 -20.82 -4.94 -22.96
C GLU A 39 -19.80 -4.34 -21.97
N PRO A 40 -19.09 -5.18 -21.17
CA PRO A 40 -18.06 -4.70 -20.28
C PRO A 40 -17.00 -3.86 -21.02
N GLN A 41 -16.88 -2.61 -20.63
CA GLN A 41 -15.99 -1.64 -21.26
C GLN A 41 -15.10 -0.98 -20.20
N GLU A 42 -13.84 -0.75 -20.55
CA GLU A 42 -12.93 0.07 -19.74
C GLU A 42 -13.10 1.55 -20.13
N ILE A 43 -13.19 2.39 -19.13
CA ILE A 43 -13.24 3.84 -19.26
C ILE A 43 -12.14 4.47 -18.43
N SER A 44 -11.58 5.56 -18.92
CA SER A 44 -10.57 6.34 -18.22
C SER A 44 -11.04 7.79 -18.12
N LEU A 45 -11.06 8.33 -16.92
CA LEU A 45 -11.48 9.70 -16.63
C LEU A 45 -10.35 10.42 -15.91
N GLU A 46 -9.85 11.46 -16.55
CA GLU A 46 -8.78 12.28 -15.98
C GLU A 46 -9.37 13.33 -15.01
N TYR A 47 -8.77 13.45 -13.83
CA TYR A 47 -9.08 14.52 -12.92
C TYR A 47 -8.44 15.81 -13.41
N PRO A 48 -9.21 16.91 -13.52
CA PRO A 48 -8.62 18.20 -13.82
C PRO A 48 -7.65 18.62 -12.72
N GLU A 49 -6.64 19.40 -13.06
CA GLU A 49 -5.72 19.96 -12.06
C GLU A 49 -6.50 20.73 -10.99
N ASN A 50 -6.21 20.44 -9.75
CA ASN A 50 -6.86 21.07 -8.62
C ASN A 50 -5.98 20.99 -7.37
N ASN A 51 -6.28 21.83 -6.38
CA ASN A 51 -5.63 21.87 -5.06
C ASN A 51 -6.54 21.32 -3.96
N LEU A 52 -7.47 20.41 -4.29
CA LEU A 52 -8.40 19.85 -3.33
C LEU A 52 -7.74 18.77 -2.49
N MET A 53 -8.15 18.64 -1.25
CA MET A 53 -7.55 17.69 -0.31
C MET A 53 -7.87 16.22 -0.61
N LEU A 54 -9.05 15.98 -1.17
CA LEU A 54 -9.53 14.64 -1.47
C LEU A 54 -10.12 14.61 -2.87
N ALA A 55 -9.83 13.56 -3.62
CA ALA A 55 -10.50 13.21 -4.86
C ALA A 55 -11.43 12.02 -4.61
N GLY A 56 -12.57 12.01 -5.27
CA GLY A 56 -13.54 10.93 -5.18
C GLY A 56 -14.40 10.87 -6.43
N PHE A 57 -15.25 9.87 -6.53
CA PHE A 57 -16.22 9.77 -7.60
C PHE A 57 -17.56 9.21 -7.09
N GLU A 58 -18.60 9.46 -7.86
CA GLU A 58 -19.93 8.93 -7.66
C GLU A 58 -20.40 8.27 -8.96
N ILE A 59 -21.17 7.20 -8.84
CA ILE A 59 -21.82 6.54 -9.98
C ILE A 59 -23.33 6.63 -9.79
N HIS A 60 -23.97 7.31 -10.72
CA HIS A 60 -25.42 7.41 -10.78
C HIS A 60 -25.91 6.50 -11.91
N THR A 61 -26.58 5.41 -11.56
CA THR A 61 -27.01 4.38 -12.51
C THR A 61 -28.39 4.69 -13.08
N HIS A 62 -28.58 4.37 -14.35
CA HIS A 62 -29.87 4.39 -15.04
C HIS A 62 -30.25 2.94 -15.41
N GLY A 63 -30.96 2.25 -14.52
CA GLY A 63 -31.30 0.84 -14.67
C GLY A 63 -30.23 -0.11 -14.09
N ILE A 64 -30.08 -1.30 -14.68
CA ILE A 64 -29.14 -2.31 -14.23
C ILE A 64 -27.74 -1.99 -14.78
N CYS A 65 -26.82 -1.74 -13.88
CA CYS A 65 -25.42 -1.48 -14.19
C CYS A 65 -24.52 -2.41 -13.38
N VAL A 66 -23.34 -2.70 -13.92
CA VAL A 66 -22.33 -3.52 -13.25
C VAL A 66 -20.99 -2.78 -13.27
N VAL A 67 -20.34 -2.72 -12.11
CA VAL A 67 -18.96 -2.29 -11.98
C VAL A 67 -18.13 -3.53 -11.70
N TYR A 68 -17.26 -3.89 -12.63
CA TYR A 68 -16.40 -5.09 -12.52
C TYR A 68 -15.13 -4.82 -11.71
N GLY A 69 -14.73 -3.54 -11.60
CA GLY A 69 -13.57 -3.11 -10.86
C GLY A 69 -13.12 -1.73 -11.31
N GLY A 70 -12.08 -1.22 -10.68
CA GLY A 70 -11.46 0.04 -11.03
C GLY A 70 -10.23 0.32 -10.20
N GLU A 71 -9.45 1.30 -10.66
CA GLU A 71 -8.22 1.73 -10.04
C GLU A 71 -8.03 3.25 -10.24
N TYR A 72 -7.24 3.83 -9.39
CA TYR A 72 -6.64 5.13 -9.65
C TYR A 72 -5.25 4.94 -10.22
N ASP A 73 -4.95 5.68 -11.27
CA ASP A 73 -3.66 5.66 -11.95
C ASP A 73 -3.09 7.07 -12.06
N THR A 74 -1.78 7.17 -12.23
CA THR A 74 -1.11 8.45 -12.46
C THR A 74 0.09 8.25 -13.39
N GLU A 75 0.29 9.16 -14.30
CA GLU A 75 1.50 9.23 -15.10
C GLU A 75 2.57 9.97 -14.29
N ILE A 76 3.72 9.35 -14.14
CA ILE A 76 4.89 9.94 -13.49
C ILE A 76 6.10 9.78 -14.38
N ASP A 77 6.99 10.74 -14.32
CA ASP A 77 8.31 10.63 -14.92
C ASP A 77 9.16 9.67 -14.09
N GLU A 78 9.73 8.64 -14.71
CA GLU A 78 10.57 7.66 -14.03
C GLU A 78 11.77 8.32 -13.31
N GLU A 79 12.30 9.42 -13.86
CA GLU A 79 13.39 10.18 -13.23
C GLU A 79 12.96 10.84 -11.91
N GLN A 80 11.66 11.05 -11.71
CA GLN A 80 11.08 11.61 -10.48
C GLN A 80 10.71 10.55 -9.45
N VAL A 81 10.75 9.27 -9.83
CA VAL A 81 10.48 8.16 -8.91
C VAL A 81 11.65 8.01 -7.94
N ARG A 82 11.38 8.29 -6.68
CA ARG A 82 12.35 8.10 -5.63
C ARG A 82 12.54 6.62 -5.32
N HIS A 83 13.75 6.11 -5.50
CA HIS A 83 14.09 4.77 -5.03
C HIS A 83 14.05 4.76 -3.49
N VAL A 84 13.27 3.86 -2.94
CA VAL A 84 13.12 3.69 -1.50
C VAL A 84 13.47 2.29 -1.08
N SER A 85 14.10 2.16 0.08
CA SER A 85 14.26 0.90 0.79
C SER A 85 13.07 0.73 1.74
N LEU A 86 12.45 -0.43 1.72
CA LEU A 86 11.36 -0.77 2.63
C LEU A 86 11.88 -1.66 3.76
N HIS A 87 11.70 -1.23 4.99
CA HIS A 87 12.12 -1.98 6.16
C HIS A 87 10.90 -2.42 6.96
N LEU A 88 10.66 -3.73 6.99
CA LEU A 88 9.61 -4.36 7.79
C LEU A 88 10.17 -4.68 9.18
N CYS A 89 9.77 -3.93 10.19
CA CYS A 89 10.16 -4.17 11.57
C CYS A 89 9.09 -4.96 12.31
N THR A 90 9.45 -6.11 12.85
CA THR A 90 8.58 -6.93 13.70
C THR A 90 9.25 -7.20 15.02
N THR A 91 8.45 -7.42 16.09
CA THR A 91 8.97 -7.79 17.42
C THR A 91 8.26 -9.02 17.93
N THR A 92 9.01 -9.89 18.59
CA THR A 92 8.49 -11.13 19.18
C THR A 92 8.99 -11.32 20.61
N PHE A 93 8.22 -12.02 21.41
CA PHE A 93 8.63 -12.49 22.73
C PHE A 93 8.10 -13.91 22.98
N LYS A 94 8.98 -14.91 22.82
CA LYS A 94 8.66 -16.34 23.03
C LYS A 94 7.42 -16.78 22.25
N LYS A 95 7.37 -16.44 20.96
CA LYS A 95 6.27 -16.77 20.03
C LYS A 95 6.82 -17.32 18.72
N GLU A 96 7.71 -18.32 18.85
CA GLU A 96 8.40 -18.97 17.73
C GLU A 96 7.41 -19.56 16.74
N ASP A 97 6.34 -20.21 17.26
CA ASP A 97 5.29 -20.84 16.44
C ASP A 97 4.54 -19.86 15.52
N TYR A 98 4.61 -18.56 15.80
CA TYR A 98 3.99 -17.52 14.97
C TYR A 98 5.02 -16.83 14.09
N ILE A 99 6.18 -16.47 14.63
CA ILE A 99 7.15 -15.65 13.89
C ILE A 99 7.88 -16.45 12.81
N LEU A 100 8.25 -17.71 13.09
CA LEU A 100 9.00 -18.54 12.15
C LEU A 100 8.22 -18.81 10.85
N PRO A 101 6.93 -19.24 10.89
CA PRO A 101 6.15 -19.43 9.67
C PRO A 101 5.95 -18.13 8.89
N ASN A 102 5.80 -16.98 9.58
CA ASN A 102 5.62 -15.70 8.92
C ASN A 102 6.89 -15.25 8.19
N ILE A 103 8.07 -15.42 8.79
CA ILE A 103 9.35 -15.13 8.14
C ILE A 103 9.51 -16.04 6.92
N GLN A 104 9.22 -17.34 7.07
CA GLN A 104 9.33 -18.28 5.96
C GLN A 104 8.37 -17.92 4.83
N LEU A 105 7.12 -17.56 5.15
CA LEU A 105 6.15 -17.12 4.15
C LEU A 105 6.67 -15.90 3.37
N LEU A 106 7.23 -14.91 4.05
CA LEU A 106 7.81 -13.72 3.39
C LEU A 106 9.02 -14.09 2.52
N LYS A 107 9.87 -15.00 2.97
CA LYS A 107 10.99 -15.52 2.16
C LYS A 107 10.48 -16.18 0.88
N ASP A 108 9.46 -17.03 0.98
CA ASP A 108 8.96 -17.85 -0.13
C ASP A 108 8.08 -17.06 -1.11
N THR A 109 7.37 -16.02 -0.64
CA THR A 109 6.39 -15.32 -1.48
C THR A 109 6.86 -13.95 -1.97
N VAL A 110 7.61 -13.23 -1.16
CA VAL A 110 8.05 -11.86 -1.48
C VAL A 110 9.52 -11.85 -1.87
N LEU A 111 10.41 -12.31 -0.98
CA LEU A 111 11.86 -12.23 -1.21
C LEU A 111 12.35 -13.19 -2.30
N ALA A 112 11.60 -14.26 -2.63
CA ALA A 112 11.89 -15.14 -3.74
C ALA A 112 11.62 -14.49 -5.11
N GLY A 113 10.97 -13.33 -5.17
CA GLY A 113 10.69 -12.57 -6.39
C GLY A 113 11.94 -11.90 -6.96
N ASN A 114 11.83 -11.43 -8.22
CA ASN A 114 12.88 -10.66 -8.90
C ASN A 114 12.48 -9.20 -9.16
N ASP A 115 11.34 -8.78 -8.62
CA ASP A 115 10.81 -7.42 -8.77
C ASP A 115 11.54 -6.41 -7.87
N SER A 116 11.14 -5.15 -7.99
CA SER A 116 11.73 -4.08 -7.20
C SER A 116 11.43 -4.19 -5.71
N LEU A 117 10.29 -4.81 -5.34
CA LEU A 117 9.94 -5.03 -3.94
C LEU A 117 10.89 -6.06 -3.31
N ALA A 118 11.09 -7.21 -3.94
CA ALA A 118 12.00 -8.24 -3.44
C ALA A 118 13.42 -7.71 -3.22
N LYS A 119 13.90 -6.86 -4.13
CA LYS A 119 15.27 -6.29 -4.10
C LYS A 119 15.45 -5.18 -3.07
N ASN A 120 14.37 -4.52 -2.66
CA ASN A 120 14.42 -3.34 -1.79
C ASN A 120 13.65 -3.52 -0.46
N LEU A 121 13.30 -4.77 -0.11
CA LEU A 121 12.67 -5.12 1.16
C LEU A 121 13.67 -5.74 2.12
N TRP A 122 13.80 -5.18 3.31
CA TRP A 122 14.54 -5.76 4.43
C TRP A 122 13.62 -6.05 5.61
N ILE A 123 13.86 -7.15 6.30
CA ILE A 123 13.04 -7.62 7.42
C ILE A 123 13.90 -7.60 8.68
N HIS A 124 13.52 -6.77 9.65
CA HIS A 124 14.14 -6.70 10.96
C HIS A 124 13.26 -7.40 11.99
N VAL A 125 13.75 -8.48 12.55
CA VAL A 125 13.08 -9.27 13.58
C VAL A 125 13.71 -8.99 14.93
N VAL A 126 13.03 -8.25 15.81
CA VAL A 126 13.52 -7.97 17.16
C VAL A 126 13.02 -9.04 18.10
N ASP A 127 13.93 -9.87 18.57
CA ASP A 127 13.65 -10.99 19.48
C ASP A 127 13.86 -10.58 20.95
N ASN A 128 12.80 -10.11 21.57
CA ASN A 128 12.79 -9.75 23.00
C ASN A 128 12.94 -10.96 23.93
N GLY A 129 12.79 -12.17 23.41
CA GLY A 129 12.92 -13.42 24.16
C GLY A 129 14.31 -14.05 24.08
N ARG A 130 15.09 -13.68 23.07
CA ARG A 130 16.36 -14.31 22.72
C ARG A 130 16.22 -15.82 22.51
N THR A 131 15.16 -16.22 21.83
CA THR A 131 14.79 -17.62 21.63
C THR A 131 14.83 -18.06 20.19
N LEU A 132 15.03 -17.14 19.25
CA LEU A 132 15.10 -17.45 17.83
C LEU A 132 16.47 -18.01 17.42
N PRO A 133 16.51 -18.98 16.50
CA PRO A 133 17.75 -19.50 15.92
C PRO A 133 18.31 -18.49 14.90
N VAL A 134 19.08 -17.52 15.36
CA VAL A 134 19.58 -16.39 14.57
C VAL A 134 20.27 -16.86 13.31
N GLU A 135 21.26 -17.76 13.43
CA GLU A 135 22.09 -18.24 12.32
C GLU A 135 21.29 -18.95 11.22
N GLU A 136 20.14 -19.56 11.57
CA GLU A 136 19.27 -20.26 10.60
C GLU A 136 18.32 -19.31 9.89
N LEU A 137 17.97 -18.19 10.53
CA LEU A 137 16.97 -17.25 10.03
C LEU A 137 17.57 -16.13 9.19
N GLU A 138 18.78 -15.68 9.52
CA GLU A 138 19.42 -14.57 8.83
C GLU A 138 19.72 -14.87 7.37
N THR A 139 19.48 -13.87 6.54
CA THR A 139 19.83 -13.84 5.12
C THR A 139 20.26 -12.43 4.78
N GLU A 140 20.60 -12.15 3.53
CA GLU A 140 20.86 -10.79 3.06
C GLU A 140 19.72 -9.81 3.39
N HIS A 141 18.47 -10.29 3.31
CA HIS A 141 17.27 -9.47 3.50
C HIS A 141 16.54 -9.68 4.83
N VAL A 142 17.00 -10.59 5.67
CA VAL A 142 16.38 -10.89 6.98
C VAL A 142 17.43 -10.80 8.06
N MET A 143 17.24 -9.90 9.00
CA MET A 143 18.13 -9.65 10.14
C MET A 143 17.40 -9.92 11.44
N VAL A 144 18.04 -10.65 12.34
CA VAL A 144 17.49 -10.97 13.67
C VAL A 144 18.27 -10.20 14.73
N HIS A 145 17.57 -9.43 15.55
CA HIS A 145 18.16 -8.60 16.59
C HIS A 145 17.77 -9.15 17.98
N PRO A 146 18.61 -9.98 18.62
CA PRO A 146 18.37 -10.39 20.00
C PRO A 146 18.31 -9.17 20.91
N ASN A 147 17.24 -9.07 21.71
CA ASN A 147 16.98 -7.89 22.51
C ASN A 147 16.62 -8.27 23.97
N LEU A 148 16.67 -7.30 24.87
CA LEU A 148 16.04 -7.43 26.18
C LEU A 148 14.53 -7.20 26.02
N ASN A 149 13.73 -7.85 26.86
CA ASN A 149 12.29 -7.64 26.85
C ASN A 149 11.95 -6.25 27.40
N VAL A 150 11.85 -5.29 26.49
CA VAL A 150 11.43 -3.90 26.77
C VAL A 150 10.00 -3.62 26.28
N GLY A 151 9.20 -4.68 26.13
CA GLY A 151 7.84 -4.61 25.61
C GLY A 151 7.76 -4.35 24.10
N GLY A 152 6.53 -4.28 23.59
CA GLY A 152 6.29 -4.07 22.17
C GLY A 152 6.84 -2.74 21.66
N ALA A 153 6.58 -1.65 22.37
CA ALA A 153 7.06 -0.31 21.97
C ALA A 153 8.59 -0.27 21.86
N GLY A 154 9.30 -0.80 22.86
CA GLY A 154 10.76 -0.84 22.82
C GLY A 154 11.30 -1.75 21.72
N GLY A 155 10.64 -2.88 21.46
CA GLY A 155 11.01 -3.79 20.37
C GLY A 155 10.87 -3.12 19.01
N PHE A 156 9.73 -2.47 18.73
CA PHE A 156 9.55 -1.72 17.47
C PHE A 156 10.53 -0.56 17.34
N THR A 157 10.78 0.20 18.42
CA THR A 157 11.78 1.28 18.39
C THR A 157 13.16 0.74 18.04
N ARG A 158 13.57 -0.40 18.59
CA ARG A 158 14.83 -1.05 18.25
C ARG A 158 14.88 -1.40 16.76
N GLY A 159 13.83 -2.03 16.22
CA GLY A 159 13.76 -2.37 14.79
C GLY A 159 13.85 -1.14 13.88
N MET A 160 13.21 -0.03 14.25
CA MET A 160 13.32 1.23 13.52
C MET A 160 14.74 1.82 13.53
N LEU A 161 15.42 1.75 14.66
CA LEU A 161 16.83 2.22 14.77
C LEU A 161 17.75 1.36 13.89
N GLU A 162 17.60 0.03 13.92
CA GLU A 162 18.36 -0.86 13.05
C GLU A 162 18.11 -0.58 11.56
N ALA A 163 16.85 -0.31 11.20
CA ALA A 163 16.48 0.06 9.84
C ALA A 163 17.10 1.39 9.39
N MET A 164 17.23 2.37 10.30
CA MET A 164 17.87 3.66 10.01
C MET A 164 19.40 3.54 9.85
N ASP A 165 20.01 2.62 10.58
CA ASP A 165 21.46 2.37 10.53
C ASP A 165 21.85 1.44 9.37
N HIS A 166 20.90 0.74 8.80
CA HIS A 166 21.08 -0.12 7.62
C HIS A 166 21.26 0.75 6.37
N LYS A 167 22.41 0.65 5.72
CA LYS A 167 22.80 1.43 4.53
C LYS A 167 23.01 0.52 3.33
#